data_abd06ca901bfcd0260230b39114d0d87
#
_entry.id   abd06ca901bfcd0260230b39114d0d87
#
_cell.length_a   1.000
_cell.length_b   1.000
_cell.length_c   1.000
_cell.angle_alpha   90.00
_cell.angle_beta   90.00
_cell.angle_gamma   90.00
#
_symmetry.space_group_name_H-M   'P 1'
#
loop_
_entity.id
_entity.type
_entity.pdbx_description
1 polymer ?
#
loop_
_entity_poly.entity_id
_entity_poly.type
_entity_poly.pdbx_seq_one_letter_code
_entity_poly.pdbx_strand_id
1 'polypeptide(L)'
;MNDIYTDIIGEGYPLVLVHGYFGSSNMWCNQKKTFSKHFKVITPSLPGYGESFKTKSLDNIKDMAKTIIKITKENNISKFHLMGHSMGGMIVQEIVKISPKIVDKLILFGTGSIGDIPGRFEPIDVSRERLKKDGVKSTANRIAKTWFVDGDKAKNFYLCEEAYQNVNQETGDCGLVAMKNWRGIENLKDINQETLIIWGNLDKAYNYEQVKTLNENIKNSRLEIINGCSHNAHLENIEEFNNLVLNFLGK
;
A
#
# COMPACT_ATOMS: atom_id res chain seq x y z
N MET A 1 13.75 -12.10 17.98
CA MET A 1 13.34 -11.14 16.92
C MET A 1 11.91 -10.73 17.24
N ASN A 2 11.59 -9.46 17.27
CA ASN A 2 10.20 -9.06 17.45
C ASN A 2 9.45 -9.47 16.19
N ASP A 3 8.45 -10.33 16.34
CA ASP A 3 7.68 -10.83 15.22
C ASP A 3 6.83 -9.70 14.61
N ILE A 4 6.78 -9.66 13.29
CA ILE A 4 5.91 -8.74 12.56
C ILE A 4 4.46 -9.22 12.72
N TYR A 5 3.62 -8.35 13.25
CA TYR A 5 2.19 -8.65 13.33
C TYR A 5 1.63 -8.92 11.94
N THR A 6 0.95 -10.03 11.80
CA THR A 6 0.32 -10.44 10.54
C THR A 6 -1.04 -11.05 10.85
N ASP A 7 -2.09 -10.38 10.38
CA ASP A 7 -3.44 -10.93 10.48
C ASP A 7 -3.70 -11.85 9.29
N ILE A 8 -4.20 -13.05 9.58
CA ILE A 8 -4.52 -14.09 8.58
C ILE A 8 -5.93 -14.56 8.81
N ILE A 9 -6.80 -14.39 7.82
CA ILE A 9 -8.23 -14.72 7.91
C ILE A 9 -8.72 -15.37 6.62
N GLY A 10 -9.66 -16.32 6.76
CA GLY A 10 -10.22 -17.07 5.63
C GLY A 10 -9.33 -18.23 5.18
N GLU A 11 -9.80 -18.95 4.17
CA GLU A 11 -9.16 -20.14 3.60
C GLU A 11 -9.08 -20.03 2.08
N GLY A 12 -8.35 -20.96 1.45
CA GLY A 12 -8.20 -20.99 -0.01
C GLY A 12 -6.89 -20.39 -0.53
N TYR A 13 -6.92 -19.87 -1.75
CA TYR A 13 -5.70 -19.33 -2.38
C TYR A 13 -5.24 -18.05 -1.65
N PRO A 14 -3.92 -17.90 -1.38
CA PRO A 14 -3.44 -16.76 -0.60
C PRO A 14 -3.54 -15.42 -1.35
N LEU A 15 -3.99 -14.39 -0.63
CA LEU A 15 -4.02 -13.00 -1.08
C LEU A 15 -3.33 -12.12 -0.03
N VAL A 16 -2.18 -11.55 -0.39
CA VAL A 16 -1.38 -10.68 0.48
C VAL A 16 -1.69 -9.21 0.18
N LEU A 17 -2.06 -8.44 1.22
CA LEU A 17 -2.38 -7.02 1.12
C LEU A 17 -1.35 -6.21 1.90
N VAL A 18 -0.62 -5.32 1.22
CA VAL A 18 0.44 -4.50 1.81
C VAL A 18 -0.03 -3.05 1.90
N HIS A 19 -0.09 -2.51 3.12
CA HIS A 19 -0.55 -1.15 3.40
C HIS A 19 0.48 -0.08 3.01
N GLY A 20 0.03 1.18 2.92
CA GLY A 20 0.84 2.35 2.63
C GLY A 20 1.49 3.01 3.86
N TYR A 21 2.07 4.18 3.63
CA TYR A 21 2.66 5.03 4.66
C TYR A 21 1.60 5.41 5.71
N PHE A 22 1.97 5.42 6.99
CA PHE A 22 1.05 5.60 8.12
C PHE A 22 -0.15 4.65 8.18
N GLY A 23 -0.10 3.53 7.43
CA GLY A 23 -1.12 2.49 7.46
C GLY A 23 -0.83 1.38 8.47
N SER A 24 -1.72 0.38 8.49
CA SER A 24 -1.61 -0.85 9.27
C SER A 24 -2.43 -1.98 8.63
N SER A 25 -2.35 -3.17 9.18
CA SER A 25 -3.24 -4.29 8.83
C SER A 25 -4.73 -3.91 8.88
N ASN A 26 -5.10 -3.03 9.84
CA ASN A 26 -6.50 -2.64 10.05
C ASN A 26 -7.06 -1.72 8.95
N MET A 27 -6.22 -1.07 8.15
CA MET A 27 -6.67 -0.33 6.95
C MET A 27 -7.44 -1.21 5.96
N TRP A 28 -7.25 -2.52 6.03
CA TRP A 28 -7.90 -3.51 5.17
C TRP A 28 -9.14 -4.18 5.81
N CYS A 29 -9.67 -3.66 6.92
CA CYS A 29 -10.75 -4.32 7.67
C CYS A 29 -11.98 -4.64 6.81
N ASN A 30 -12.41 -3.74 5.92
CA ASN A 30 -13.53 -3.95 4.99
C ASN A 30 -13.20 -4.98 3.91
N GLN A 31 -11.98 -4.95 3.39
CA GLN A 31 -11.45 -5.87 2.39
C GLN A 31 -11.29 -7.27 2.98
N LYS A 32 -10.72 -7.38 4.19
CA LYS A 32 -10.62 -8.64 4.93
C LYS A 32 -11.98 -9.32 5.08
N LYS A 33 -13.01 -8.59 5.50
CA LYS A 33 -14.39 -9.10 5.67
C LYS A 33 -14.98 -9.66 4.37
N THR A 34 -14.65 -9.06 3.22
CA THR A 34 -15.18 -9.47 1.92
C THR A 34 -14.33 -10.58 1.31
N PHE A 35 -13.02 -10.38 1.24
CA PHE A 35 -12.11 -11.28 0.52
C PHE A 35 -11.88 -12.61 1.24
N SER A 36 -11.98 -12.64 2.59
CA SER A 36 -11.83 -13.89 3.36
C SER A 36 -12.90 -14.95 3.07
N LYS A 37 -13.97 -14.57 2.38
CA LYS A 37 -14.98 -15.53 1.88
C LYS A 37 -14.47 -16.36 0.71
N HIS A 38 -13.39 -15.94 0.04
CA HIS A 38 -12.87 -16.53 -1.19
C HIS A 38 -11.37 -16.85 -1.13
N PHE A 39 -10.64 -16.21 -0.22
CA PHE A 39 -9.18 -16.25 -0.15
C PHE A 39 -8.69 -16.41 1.29
N LYS A 40 -7.51 -16.99 1.45
CA LYS A 40 -6.70 -16.82 2.67
C LYS A 40 -6.06 -15.44 2.59
N VAL A 41 -6.64 -14.46 3.28
CA VAL A 41 -6.20 -13.05 3.26
C VAL A 41 -5.11 -12.84 4.32
N ILE A 42 -3.98 -12.27 3.92
CA ILE A 42 -2.81 -12.02 4.76
C ILE A 42 -2.51 -10.53 4.74
N THR A 43 -2.58 -9.89 5.90
CA THR A 43 -2.38 -8.44 6.05
C THR A 43 -1.34 -8.16 7.12
N PRO A 44 -0.04 -8.06 6.75
CA PRO A 44 1.01 -7.69 7.68
C PRO A 44 0.95 -6.19 8.01
N SER A 45 1.23 -5.82 9.26
CA SER A 45 1.62 -4.45 9.60
C SER A 45 3.13 -4.30 9.42
N LEU A 46 3.56 -3.39 8.55
CA LEU A 46 4.98 -3.15 8.25
C LEU A 46 5.79 -2.82 9.52
N PRO A 47 7.12 -3.10 9.53
CA PRO A 47 7.97 -2.78 10.67
C PRO A 47 7.85 -1.31 11.12
N GLY A 48 7.54 -1.10 12.39
CA GLY A 48 7.31 0.21 13.00
C GLY A 48 5.88 0.75 12.88
N TYR A 49 5.01 0.10 12.09
CA TYR A 49 3.62 0.54 11.86
C TYR A 49 2.59 -0.33 12.58
N GLY A 50 1.43 0.27 12.87
CA GLY A 50 0.29 -0.44 13.47
C GLY A 50 0.69 -1.28 14.66
N GLU A 51 0.30 -2.55 14.67
CA GLU A 51 0.59 -3.51 15.73
C GLU A 51 2.07 -3.93 15.77
N SER A 52 2.82 -3.66 14.69
CA SER A 52 4.28 -3.86 14.62
C SER A 52 5.10 -2.66 15.11
N PHE A 53 4.50 -1.69 15.82
CA PHE A 53 5.13 -0.42 16.22
C PHE A 53 6.40 -0.58 17.08
N LYS A 54 6.58 -1.73 17.76
CA LYS A 54 7.79 -2.04 18.55
C LYS A 54 8.93 -2.64 17.73
N THR A 55 8.71 -2.94 16.46
CA THR A 55 9.76 -3.49 15.60
C THR A 55 10.58 -2.35 15.00
N LYS A 56 11.86 -2.64 14.70
CA LYS A 56 12.74 -1.65 14.09
C LYS A 56 12.21 -1.20 12.73
N SER A 57 12.07 0.10 12.55
CA SER A 57 11.64 0.73 11.31
C SER A 57 12.66 0.52 10.19
N LEU A 58 12.16 0.48 8.95
CA LEU A 58 12.97 0.32 7.75
C LEU A 58 12.88 1.59 6.89
N ASP A 59 14.03 2.03 6.38
CA ASP A 59 14.18 3.25 5.57
C ASP A 59 14.37 2.96 4.08
N ASN A 60 14.01 1.74 3.66
CA ASN A 60 14.23 1.30 2.28
C ASN A 60 13.18 0.26 1.84
N ILE A 61 12.60 0.50 0.68
CA ILE A 61 11.51 -0.32 0.11
C ILE A 61 11.94 -1.76 -0.13
N LYS A 62 13.19 -2.01 -0.54
CA LYS A 62 13.70 -3.37 -0.79
C LYS A 62 13.73 -4.23 0.47
N ASP A 63 14.07 -3.65 1.63
CA ASP A 63 14.11 -4.41 2.87
C ASP A 63 12.70 -4.62 3.45
N MET A 64 11.77 -3.67 3.22
CA MET A 64 10.34 -3.91 3.47
C MET A 64 9.82 -5.07 2.59
N ALA A 65 10.19 -5.11 1.31
CA ALA A 65 9.83 -6.20 0.40
C ALA A 65 10.36 -7.56 0.87
N LYS A 66 11.63 -7.63 1.29
CA LYS A 66 12.22 -8.84 1.85
C LYS A 66 11.50 -9.30 3.13
N THR A 67 11.03 -8.35 3.96
CA THR A 67 10.24 -8.66 5.15
C THR A 67 8.93 -9.35 4.78
N ILE A 68 8.20 -8.85 3.79
CA ILE A 68 6.96 -9.49 3.31
C ILE A 68 7.25 -10.89 2.74
N ILE A 69 8.31 -11.05 1.93
CA ILE A 69 8.73 -12.36 1.39
C ILE A 69 9.06 -13.34 2.54
N LYS A 70 9.71 -12.86 3.60
CA LYS A 70 10.01 -13.69 4.79
C LYS A 70 8.72 -14.14 5.48
N ILE A 71 7.76 -13.22 5.71
CA ILE A 71 6.46 -13.52 6.32
C ILE A 71 5.73 -14.61 5.53
N THR A 72 5.68 -14.51 4.19
CA THR A 72 5.01 -15.53 3.37
C THR A 72 5.68 -16.90 3.50
N LYS A 73 7.00 -16.96 3.52
CA LYS A 73 7.76 -18.21 3.71
C LYS A 73 7.52 -18.84 5.10
N GLU A 74 7.54 -18.04 6.16
CA GLU A 74 7.29 -18.49 7.54
C GLU A 74 5.88 -19.04 7.73
N ASN A 75 4.91 -18.58 6.91
CA ASN A 75 3.54 -19.08 6.88
C ASN A 75 3.29 -20.18 5.82
N ASN A 76 4.35 -20.78 5.26
CA ASN A 76 4.31 -21.83 4.23
C ASN A 76 3.54 -21.42 2.97
N ILE A 77 3.61 -20.13 2.58
CA ILE A 77 2.95 -19.57 1.41
C ILE A 77 4.00 -19.46 0.29
N SER A 78 3.90 -20.32 -0.71
CA SER A 78 4.86 -20.40 -1.83
C SER A 78 4.46 -19.58 -3.04
N LYS A 79 3.15 -19.38 -3.25
CA LYS A 79 2.59 -18.58 -4.36
C LYS A 79 1.29 -17.89 -3.92
N PHE A 80 1.09 -16.65 -4.34
CA PHE A 80 -0.05 -15.82 -3.88
C PHE A 80 -0.38 -14.71 -4.87
N HIS A 81 -1.60 -14.19 -4.77
CA HIS A 81 -1.96 -12.88 -5.32
C HIS A 81 -1.44 -11.79 -4.40
N LEU A 82 -1.00 -10.68 -4.97
CA LEU A 82 -0.34 -9.62 -4.22
C LEU A 82 -0.96 -8.25 -4.54
N MET A 83 -1.39 -7.53 -3.51
CA MET A 83 -1.88 -6.15 -3.63
C MET A 83 -1.08 -5.21 -2.76
N GLY A 84 -0.73 -4.03 -3.29
CA GLY A 84 -0.09 -2.97 -2.54
C GLY A 84 -0.75 -1.62 -2.73
N HIS A 85 -0.97 -0.90 -1.63
CA HIS A 85 -1.51 0.45 -1.61
C HIS A 85 -0.39 1.48 -1.39
N SER A 86 -0.30 2.51 -2.22
CA SER A 86 0.61 3.64 -2.03
C SER A 86 2.07 3.20 -1.88
N MET A 87 2.74 3.47 -0.76
CA MET A 87 4.06 2.92 -0.43
C MET A 87 4.07 1.38 -0.51
N GLY A 88 2.98 0.72 -0.12
CA GLY A 88 2.81 -0.73 -0.31
C GLY A 88 2.86 -1.13 -1.78
N GLY A 89 2.40 -0.28 -2.70
CA GLY A 89 2.53 -0.48 -4.14
C GLY A 89 3.98 -0.46 -4.63
N MET A 90 4.86 0.35 -4.02
CA MET A 90 6.31 0.32 -4.27
C MET A 90 6.92 -0.99 -3.76
N ILE A 91 6.50 -1.42 -2.56
CA ILE A 91 6.97 -2.66 -1.92
C ILE A 91 6.62 -3.88 -2.77
N VAL A 92 5.39 -3.97 -3.28
CA VAL A 92 4.97 -5.14 -4.07
C VAL A 92 5.63 -5.18 -5.46
N GLN A 93 5.93 -4.03 -6.07
CA GLN A 93 6.76 -3.96 -7.28
C GLN A 93 8.18 -4.49 -7.00
N GLU A 94 8.76 -4.16 -5.85
CA GLU A 94 10.07 -4.68 -5.45
C GLU A 94 10.03 -6.17 -5.12
N ILE A 95 8.92 -6.70 -4.56
CA ILE A 95 8.71 -8.15 -4.37
C ILE A 95 8.73 -8.88 -5.71
N VAL A 96 8.00 -8.38 -6.71
CA VAL A 96 8.00 -8.95 -8.07
C VAL A 96 9.41 -8.97 -8.66
N LYS A 97 10.16 -7.87 -8.52
CA LYS A 97 11.55 -7.79 -8.98
C LYS A 97 12.46 -8.83 -8.32
N ILE A 98 12.35 -9.01 -7.00
CA ILE A 98 13.20 -9.93 -6.22
C ILE A 98 12.80 -11.40 -6.46
N SER A 99 11.51 -11.68 -6.51
CA SER A 99 10.97 -13.04 -6.51
C SER A 99 9.74 -13.16 -7.41
N PRO A 100 9.85 -12.96 -8.73
CA PRO A 100 8.69 -12.90 -9.63
C PRO A 100 7.84 -14.18 -9.63
N LYS A 101 8.44 -15.34 -9.36
CA LYS A 101 7.76 -16.65 -9.41
C LYS A 101 6.77 -16.88 -8.27
N ILE A 102 6.88 -16.15 -7.16
CA ILE A 102 5.97 -16.32 -6.02
C ILE A 102 4.69 -15.49 -6.17
N VAL A 103 4.66 -14.51 -7.08
CA VAL A 103 3.50 -13.65 -7.34
C VAL A 103 2.74 -14.17 -8.55
N ASP A 104 1.46 -14.45 -8.36
CA ASP A 104 0.57 -14.92 -9.42
C ASP A 104 -0.08 -13.74 -10.17
N LYS A 105 -0.95 -12.99 -9.50
CA LYS A 105 -1.53 -11.74 -9.99
C LYS A 105 -1.09 -10.57 -9.12
N LEU A 106 -0.92 -9.40 -9.73
CA LEU A 106 -0.48 -8.17 -9.06
C LEU A 106 -1.58 -7.12 -9.09
N ILE A 107 -1.79 -6.42 -7.96
CA ILE A 107 -2.69 -5.28 -7.87
C ILE A 107 -1.92 -4.08 -7.33
N LEU A 108 -1.86 -3.01 -8.11
CA LEU A 108 -1.22 -1.74 -7.79
C LEU A 108 -2.31 -0.70 -7.54
N PHE A 109 -2.48 -0.28 -6.30
CA PHE A 109 -3.55 0.61 -5.90
C PHE A 109 -3.00 1.94 -5.37
N GLY A 110 -3.45 3.06 -5.94
CA GLY A 110 -3.07 4.42 -5.52
C GLY A 110 -1.56 4.59 -5.41
N THR A 111 -0.79 4.14 -6.43
CA THR A 111 0.67 4.11 -6.41
C THR A 111 1.27 4.52 -7.75
N GLY A 112 2.57 4.66 -7.80
CA GLY A 112 3.34 4.99 -9.00
C GLY A 112 4.60 4.15 -9.13
N SER A 113 5.48 4.53 -10.05
CA SER A 113 6.75 3.85 -10.34
C SER A 113 7.97 4.55 -9.76
N ILE A 114 7.81 5.70 -9.13
CA ILE A 114 8.85 6.47 -8.43
C ILE A 114 8.29 7.02 -7.13
N GLY A 115 9.13 7.22 -6.13
CA GLY A 115 8.68 7.71 -4.83
C GLY A 115 8.79 9.23 -4.68
N ASP A 116 9.80 9.86 -5.27
CA ASP A 116 9.90 11.34 -5.34
C ASP A 116 9.11 11.85 -6.55
N ILE A 117 7.81 12.06 -6.31
CA ILE A 117 6.81 12.28 -7.35
C ILE A 117 6.73 13.75 -7.71
N PRO A 118 6.94 14.14 -8.99
CA PRO A 118 6.67 15.50 -9.45
C PRO A 118 5.18 15.86 -9.24
N GLY A 119 4.95 17.05 -8.70
CA GLY A 119 3.58 17.55 -8.47
C GLY A 119 2.85 16.91 -7.27
N ARG A 120 3.55 16.18 -6.40
CA ARG A 120 3.01 15.73 -5.12
C ARG A 120 2.49 16.94 -4.32
N PHE A 121 1.38 16.76 -3.59
CA PHE A 121 0.76 17.83 -2.78
C PHE A 121 1.75 18.56 -1.84
N GLU A 122 2.83 17.89 -1.43
CA GLU A 122 3.94 18.43 -0.63
C GLU A 122 5.23 17.64 -0.93
N PRO A 123 6.37 18.29 -1.17
CA PRO A 123 7.66 17.60 -1.31
C PRO A 123 8.00 16.76 -0.07
N ILE A 124 8.64 15.60 -0.28
CA ILE A 124 8.97 14.67 0.83
C ILE A 124 9.86 15.35 1.87
N ASP A 125 10.84 16.16 1.47
CA ASP A 125 11.71 16.86 2.42
C ASP A 125 10.93 17.83 3.31
N VAL A 126 9.94 18.53 2.76
CA VAL A 126 9.04 19.40 3.55
C VAL A 126 8.21 18.57 4.52
N SER A 127 7.71 17.42 4.12
CA SER A 127 7.02 16.48 5.02
C SER A 127 7.93 16.02 6.17
N ARG A 128 9.22 15.75 5.90
CA ARG A 128 10.22 15.36 6.90
C ARG A 128 10.54 16.48 7.88
N GLU A 129 10.69 17.71 7.39
CA GLU A 129 10.89 18.89 8.26
C GLU A 129 9.68 19.12 9.18
N ARG A 130 8.46 19.03 8.63
CA ARG A 130 7.24 19.14 9.42
C ARG A 130 7.09 18.01 10.43
N LEU A 131 7.46 16.79 10.07
CA LEU A 131 7.48 15.66 11.02
C LEU A 131 8.37 15.94 12.23
N LYS A 132 9.54 16.55 12.01
CA LYS A 132 10.46 16.94 13.10
C LYS A 132 9.91 18.09 13.93
N LYS A 133 9.28 19.09 13.29
CA LYS A 133 8.81 20.31 13.94
C LYS A 133 7.48 20.11 14.66
N ASP A 134 6.51 19.50 13.96
CA ASP A 134 5.10 19.46 14.38
C ASP A 134 4.73 18.12 15.05
N GLY A 135 5.65 17.14 14.99
CA GLY A 135 5.46 15.78 15.51
C GLY A 135 4.63 14.88 14.59
N VAL A 136 4.60 13.58 14.96
CA VAL A 136 3.98 12.52 14.15
C VAL A 136 2.49 12.74 14.00
N LYS A 137 1.76 12.92 15.10
CA LYS A 137 0.29 13.01 15.10
C LYS A 137 -0.22 14.14 14.22
N SER A 138 0.40 15.33 14.35
CA SER A 138 0.03 16.50 13.53
C SER A 138 0.31 16.27 12.05
N THR A 139 1.51 15.75 11.74
CA THR A 139 1.92 15.47 10.36
C THR A 139 1.07 14.36 9.73
N ALA A 140 0.84 13.25 10.42
CA ALA A 140 0.04 12.13 9.94
C ALA A 140 -1.42 12.55 9.69
N ASN A 141 -2.03 13.28 10.61
CA ASN A 141 -3.40 13.80 10.46
C ASN A 141 -3.52 14.72 9.24
N ARG A 142 -2.58 15.66 9.07
CA ARG A 142 -2.54 16.58 7.94
C ARG A 142 -2.41 15.84 6.59
N ILE A 143 -1.55 14.84 6.53
CA ILE A 143 -1.35 14.03 5.32
C ILE A 143 -2.59 13.15 5.07
N ALA A 144 -3.10 12.45 6.08
CA ALA A 144 -4.26 11.56 5.96
C ALA A 144 -5.53 12.29 5.48
N LYS A 145 -5.73 13.56 5.86
CA LYS A 145 -6.84 14.38 5.35
C LYS A 145 -6.82 14.52 3.82
N THR A 146 -5.66 14.47 3.19
CA THR A 146 -5.54 14.53 1.73
C THR A 146 -5.93 13.23 1.04
N TRP A 147 -6.06 12.13 1.78
CA TRP A 147 -6.37 10.80 1.25
C TRP A 147 -7.85 10.54 1.05
N PHE A 148 -8.69 11.45 1.50
CA PHE A 148 -10.15 11.38 1.35
C PHE A 148 -10.68 12.66 0.68
N VAL A 149 -11.77 12.54 -0.05
CA VAL A 149 -12.45 13.67 -0.66
C VAL A 149 -12.95 14.64 0.42
N ASP A 150 -13.62 14.09 1.46
CA ASP A 150 -14.18 14.86 2.56
C ASP A 150 -13.18 15.08 3.72
N GLY A 151 -11.92 14.74 3.52
CA GLY A 151 -10.88 14.89 4.53
C GLY A 151 -11.18 14.09 5.80
N ASP A 152 -11.03 14.74 6.97
CA ASP A 152 -11.30 14.13 8.27
C ASP A 152 -12.79 13.94 8.60
N LYS A 153 -13.70 14.41 7.75
CA LYS A 153 -15.14 14.14 7.87
C LYS A 153 -15.56 12.82 7.21
N ALA A 154 -14.66 12.18 6.47
CA ALA A 154 -14.95 10.91 5.82
C ALA A 154 -15.26 9.82 6.88
N LYS A 155 -16.30 9.01 6.62
CA LYS A 155 -16.82 7.99 7.55
C LYS A 155 -15.74 7.06 8.11
N ASN A 156 -14.75 6.69 7.29
CA ASN A 156 -13.71 5.73 7.64
C ASN A 156 -12.35 6.40 7.96
N PHE A 157 -12.32 7.73 8.17
CA PHE A 157 -11.09 8.45 8.51
C PHE A 157 -10.46 7.95 9.81
N TYR A 158 -11.25 7.54 10.78
CA TYR A 158 -10.80 6.98 12.06
C TYR A 158 -9.81 5.82 11.91
N LEU A 159 -9.90 5.04 10.82
CA LEU A 159 -8.95 3.94 10.54
C LEU A 159 -7.52 4.47 10.32
N CYS A 160 -7.39 5.65 9.74
CA CYS A 160 -6.09 6.30 9.62
C CYS A 160 -5.58 6.74 10.99
N GLU A 161 -6.45 7.30 11.85
CA GLU A 161 -6.09 7.74 13.20
C GLU A 161 -5.60 6.56 14.06
N GLU A 162 -6.30 5.43 14.00
CA GLU A 162 -5.87 4.18 14.65
C GLU A 162 -4.53 3.68 14.10
N ALA A 163 -4.33 3.73 12.78
CA ALA A 163 -3.12 3.21 12.14
C ALA A 163 -1.86 3.98 12.53
N TYR A 164 -1.92 5.30 12.65
CA TYR A 164 -0.73 6.11 12.99
C TYR A 164 -0.58 6.42 14.48
N GLN A 165 -1.54 6.06 15.33
CA GLN A 165 -1.51 6.44 16.77
C GLN A 165 -0.24 6.00 17.51
N ASN A 166 0.33 4.85 17.15
CA ASN A 166 1.54 4.27 17.76
C ASN A 166 2.81 4.49 16.93
N VAL A 167 2.71 5.17 15.79
CA VAL A 167 3.89 5.45 14.95
C VAL A 167 4.75 6.51 15.63
N ASN A 168 6.05 6.23 15.80
CA ASN A 168 7.00 7.19 16.33
C ASN A 168 7.67 8.02 15.21
N GLN A 169 8.45 9.02 15.60
CA GLN A 169 9.10 9.94 14.67
C GLN A 169 10.11 9.24 13.76
N GLU A 170 10.87 8.27 14.28
CA GLU A 170 11.82 7.47 13.51
C GLU A 170 11.10 6.69 12.39
N THR A 171 10.01 6.00 12.72
CA THR A 171 9.20 5.27 11.75
C THR A 171 8.63 6.19 10.66
N GLY A 172 8.10 7.34 11.07
CA GLY A 172 7.60 8.34 10.13
C GLY A 172 8.68 8.84 9.16
N ASP A 173 9.87 9.16 9.67
CA ASP A 173 11.00 9.62 8.84
C ASP A 173 11.54 8.48 7.93
N CYS A 174 11.71 7.27 8.47
CA CYS A 174 12.14 6.09 7.69
C CYS A 174 11.24 5.83 6.49
N GLY A 175 9.90 5.89 6.66
CA GLY A 175 8.96 5.72 5.55
C GLY A 175 9.10 6.78 4.46
N LEU A 176 9.29 8.05 4.85
CA LEU A 176 9.53 9.14 3.90
C LEU A 176 10.86 8.98 3.15
N VAL A 177 11.92 8.58 3.85
CA VAL A 177 13.23 8.28 3.24
C VAL A 177 13.13 7.10 2.27
N ALA A 178 12.46 6.02 2.68
CA ALA A 178 12.25 4.85 1.85
C ALA A 178 11.54 5.20 0.53
N MET A 179 10.46 5.98 0.61
CA MET A 179 9.74 6.44 -0.57
C MET A 179 10.62 7.35 -1.44
N LYS A 180 11.25 8.38 -0.86
CA LYS A 180 12.06 9.34 -1.61
C LYS A 180 13.13 8.68 -2.47
N ASN A 181 13.80 7.66 -1.92
CA ASN A 181 14.94 7.01 -2.56
C ASN A 181 14.54 5.89 -3.54
N TRP A 182 13.25 5.50 -3.58
CA TRP A 182 12.83 4.38 -4.40
C TRP A 182 12.51 4.77 -5.83
N ARG A 183 12.98 3.94 -6.76
CA ARG A 183 12.70 4.03 -8.20
C ARG A 183 12.45 2.62 -8.74
N GLY A 184 11.28 2.42 -9.32
CA GLY A 184 10.87 1.15 -9.94
C GLY A 184 10.60 1.26 -11.43
N ILE A 185 10.65 2.46 -12.00
CA ILE A 185 10.24 2.71 -13.39
C ILE A 185 11.03 1.87 -14.40
N GLU A 186 12.32 1.65 -14.17
CA GLU A 186 13.19 0.87 -15.06
C GLU A 186 12.81 -0.63 -15.08
N ASN A 187 12.09 -1.11 -14.06
CA ASN A 187 11.71 -2.52 -13.90
C ASN A 187 10.27 -2.81 -14.34
N LEU A 188 9.46 -1.82 -14.71
CA LEU A 188 8.05 -2.02 -15.07
C LEU A 188 7.87 -3.02 -16.23
N LYS A 189 8.74 -2.93 -17.24
CA LYS A 189 8.75 -3.84 -18.41
C LYS A 189 9.04 -5.30 -18.05
N ASP A 190 9.63 -5.56 -16.89
CA ASP A 190 9.99 -6.89 -16.40
C ASP A 190 8.86 -7.50 -15.53
N ILE A 191 7.80 -6.75 -15.25
CA ILE A 191 6.59 -7.24 -14.58
C ILE A 191 5.76 -8.02 -15.61
N ASN A 192 5.74 -9.34 -15.47
CA ASN A 192 5.04 -10.23 -16.39
C ASN A 192 3.69 -10.73 -15.81
N GLN A 193 3.41 -10.46 -14.55
CA GLN A 193 2.16 -10.81 -13.88
C GLN A 193 0.98 -10.10 -14.54
N GLU A 194 -0.17 -10.77 -14.64
CA GLU A 194 -1.42 -10.08 -14.91
C GLU A 194 -1.61 -9.02 -13.81
N THR A 195 -1.76 -7.76 -14.21
CA THR A 195 -1.72 -6.63 -13.29
C THR A 195 -2.98 -5.77 -13.39
N LEU A 196 -3.62 -5.53 -12.25
CA LEU A 196 -4.68 -4.55 -12.10
C LEU A 196 -4.11 -3.29 -11.44
N ILE A 197 -4.35 -2.15 -12.07
CA ILE A 197 -4.02 -0.84 -11.51
C ILE A 197 -5.34 -0.18 -11.11
N ILE A 198 -5.47 0.24 -9.85
CA ILE A 198 -6.67 0.93 -9.35
C ILE A 198 -6.29 2.33 -8.91
N TRP A 199 -7.09 3.33 -9.29
CA TRP A 199 -6.86 4.71 -8.94
C TRP A 199 -8.17 5.47 -8.72
N GLY A 200 -8.24 6.27 -7.64
CA GLY A 200 -9.31 7.23 -7.43
C GLY A 200 -9.02 8.52 -8.18
N ASN A 201 -9.95 9.01 -9.00
CA ASN A 201 -9.71 10.16 -9.89
C ASN A 201 -9.51 11.51 -9.16
N LEU A 202 -9.74 11.55 -7.85
CA LEU A 202 -9.50 12.72 -6.99
C LEU A 202 -8.29 12.54 -6.06
N ASP A 203 -7.43 11.53 -6.34
CA ASP A 203 -6.20 11.27 -5.58
C ASP A 203 -5.24 12.47 -5.67
N LYS A 204 -4.87 13.02 -4.51
CA LYS A 204 -3.93 14.14 -4.38
C LYS A 204 -2.48 13.69 -4.15
N ALA A 205 -2.26 12.38 -3.89
CA ALA A 205 -0.93 11.81 -3.71
C ALA A 205 -0.34 11.34 -5.04
N TYR A 206 -1.16 10.73 -5.90
CA TYR A 206 -0.76 10.25 -7.23
C TYR A 206 -1.72 10.79 -8.29
N ASN A 207 -1.19 11.42 -9.31
CA ASN A 207 -1.97 11.93 -10.43
C ASN A 207 -2.12 10.89 -11.56
N TYR A 208 -2.93 11.23 -12.57
CA TYR A 208 -3.21 10.34 -13.70
C TYR A 208 -1.95 9.91 -14.47
N GLU A 209 -0.98 10.81 -14.69
CA GLU A 209 0.24 10.50 -15.43
C GLU A 209 1.08 9.39 -14.77
N GLN A 210 1.03 9.29 -13.45
CA GLN A 210 1.77 8.25 -12.72
C GLN A 210 1.13 6.87 -12.85
N VAL A 211 -0.19 6.77 -12.78
CA VAL A 211 -0.89 5.50 -12.97
C VAL A 211 -0.93 5.11 -14.45
N LYS A 212 -1.00 6.09 -15.35
CA LYS A 212 -0.84 5.88 -16.80
C LYS A 212 0.54 5.32 -17.12
N THR A 213 1.60 5.86 -16.51
CA THR A 213 2.97 5.34 -16.66
C THR A 213 3.06 3.86 -16.28
N LEU A 214 2.41 3.43 -15.18
CA LEU A 214 2.34 2.01 -14.84
C LEU A 214 1.66 1.21 -15.94
N ASN A 215 0.49 1.65 -16.40
CA ASN A 215 -0.32 0.94 -17.38
C ASN A 215 0.34 0.84 -18.76
N GLU A 216 1.07 1.86 -19.18
CA GLU A 216 1.77 1.87 -20.47
C GLU A 216 3.05 1.02 -20.47
N ASN A 217 3.69 0.81 -19.31
CA ASN A 217 4.97 0.12 -19.22
C ASN A 217 4.87 -1.29 -18.64
N ILE A 218 3.73 -1.70 -18.08
CA ILE A 218 3.47 -3.09 -17.64
C ILE A 218 2.64 -3.78 -18.72
N LYS A 219 3.24 -4.73 -19.45
CA LYS A 219 2.66 -5.35 -20.65
C LYS A 219 1.26 -5.95 -20.45
N ASN A 220 1.03 -6.60 -19.33
CA ASN A 220 -0.20 -7.32 -19.03
C ASN A 220 -1.03 -6.56 -17.97
N SER A 221 -1.16 -5.25 -18.10
CA SER A 221 -1.89 -4.43 -17.14
C SER A 221 -3.18 -3.86 -17.70
N ARG A 222 -4.11 -3.55 -16.79
CA ARG A 222 -5.28 -2.72 -17.05
C ARG A 222 -5.46 -1.70 -15.93
N LEU A 223 -5.89 -0.50 -16.30
CA LEU A 223 -6.19 0.58 -15.36
C LEU A 223 -7.70 0.70 -15.16
N GLU A 224 -8.14 0.64 -13.91
CA GLU A 224 -9.51 0.89 -13.48
C GLU A 224 -9.55 2.16 -12.62
N ILE A 225 -10.50 3.04 -12.93
CA ILE A 225 -10.65 4.35 -12.28
C ILE A 225 -11.92 4.34 -11.44
N ILE A 226 -11.79 4.57 -10.14
CA ILE A 226 -12.93 4.76 -9.25
C ILE A 226 -13.25 6.26 -9.18
N ASN A 227 -14.35 6.64 -9.77
CA ASN A 227 -14.75 8.04 -9.86
C ASN A 227 -15.27 8.57 -8.51
N GLY A 228 -14.95 9.83 -8.21
CA GLY A 228 -15.39 10.49 -6.99
C GLY A 228 -14.64 10.06 -5.74
N CYS A 229 -13.57 9.29 -5.87
CA CYS A 229 -12.74 8.82 -4.76
C CYS A 229 -11.32 9.39 -4.81
N SER A 230 -10.73 9.57 -3.64
CA SER A 230 -9.35 10.00 -3.46
C SER A 230 -8.41 8.80 -3.26
N HIS A 231 -7.29 9.01 -2.57
CA HIS A 231 -6.23 8.03 -2.34
C HIS A 231 -6.69 6.76 -1.60
N ASN A 232 -7.65 6.89 -0.68
CA ASN A 232 -8.21 5.78 0.07
C ASN A 232 -9.54 5.27 -0.54
N ALA A 233 -9.62 5.13 -1.87
CA ALA A 233 -10.83 4.67 -2.57
C ALA A 233 -11.40 3.36 -2.01
N HIS A 234 -10.56 2.46 -1.46
CA HIS A 234 -10.98 1.23 -0.77
C HIS A 234 -11.77 1.46 0.53
N LEU A 235 -11.75 2.68 1.08
CA LEU A 235 -12.51 3.11 2.25
C LEU A 235 -13.64 4.07 1.89
N GLU A 236 -13.58 4.74 0.73
CA GLU A 236 -14.58 5.68 0.26
C GLU A 236 -15.68 4.98 -0.56
N ASN A 237 -15.30 4.09 -1.47
CA ASN A 237 -16.24 3.28 -2.27
C ASN A 237 -15.88 1.79 -2.15
N ILE A 238 -16.20 1.23 -0.98
CA ILE A 238 -15.82 -0.14 -0.57
C ILE A 238 -16.38 -1.18 -1.55
N GLU A 239 -17.62 -1.02 -2.00
CA GLU A 239 -18.30 -1.99 -2.85
C GLU A 239 -17.65 -2.07 -4.24
N GLU A 240 -17.48 -0.94 -4.91
CA GLU A 240 -16.86 -0.87 -6.23
C GLU A 240 -15.40 -1.37 -6.19
N PHE A 241 -14.63 -0.92 -5.18
CA PHE A 241 -13.26 -1.39 -4.99
C PHE A 241 -13.18 -2.90 -4.83
N ASN A 242 -14.02 -3.46 -3.95
CA ASN A 242 -14.03 -4.90 -3.69
C ASN A 242 -14.44 -5.69 -4.93
N ASN A 243 -15.45 -5.22 -5.68
CA ASN A 243 -15.92 -5.87 -6.90
C ASN A 243 -14.85 -5.86 -8.01
N LEU A 244 -14.12 -4.76 -8.21
CA LEU A 244 -13.00 -4.69 -9.14
C LEU A 244 -11.93 -5.74 -8.82
N VAL A 245 -11.55 -5.84 -7.54
CA VAL A 245 -10.55 -6.81 -7.09
C VAL A 245 -11.05 -8.26 -7.26
N LEU A 246 -12.27 -8.56 -6.82
CA LEU A 246 -12.84 -9.92 -6.94
C LEU A 246 -12.96 -10.35 -8.39
N ASN A 247 -13.51 -9.51 -9.26
CA ASN A 247 -13.62 -9.77 -10.70
C ASN A 247 -12.25 -10.03 -11.34
N PHE A 248 -11.24 -9.26 -10.98
CA PHE A 248 -9.88 -9.46 -11.46
C PHE A 248 -9.29 -10.78 -10.99
N LEU A 249 -9.58 -11.20 -9.77
CA LEU A 249 -9.11 -12.46 -9.20
C LEU A 249 -9.96 -13.67 -9.59
N GLY A 250 -11.03 -13.48 -10.38
CA GLY A 250 -11.90 -14.54 -10.89
C GLY A 250 -12.94 -15.06 -9.89
N LYS A 251 -13.49 -14.15 -9.07
CA LYS A 251 -14.53 -14.44 -8.06
C LYS A 251 -15.77 -13.59 -8.28
#